data_41b18e41fbc348a86282d8c45055ac42
#
_entry.id   41b18e41fbc348a86282d8c45055ac42
#
_cell.length_a   1.000
_cell.length_b   1.000
_cell.length_c   1.000
_cell.angle_alpha   90.00
_cell.angle_beta   90.00
_cell.angle_gamma   90.00
#
_symmetry.space_group_name_H-M   'P 1'
#
loop_
_entity.id
_entity.type
_entity.pdbx_description
1 polymer ?
#
loop_
_entity_poly.entity_id
_entity_poly.type
_entity_poly.pdbx_seq_one_letter_code
_entity_poly.pdbx_strand_id
1 'polypeptide(L)'
;ASLFYGTIRENLRLGMPLATEEEMLQALEISGALDFIQRLPEGMDYLLQEGGKGLSGGQRQQLLLARTLLRQPSVLLLDEPTAWLDDAAEKHLIERLMTWMGNRTLIIATHRPAVLQLVDRIMLIDKGRIARDGSKAEMLVTRPEASAAPHQGKVNVKPQGAQS
;
A
#
# COMPACT_ATOMS: atom_id res chain seq x y z
N ALA A 1 3.04 0.83 13.54
CA ALA A 1 2.66 -0.35 14.34
C ALA A 1 3.83 -1.32 14.42
N SER A 2 3.97 -2.07 15.54
CA SER A 2 5.07 -3.01 15.77
C SER A 2 4.52 -4.37 16.17
N LEU A 3 5.29 -5.42 15.89
CA LEU A 3 5.09 -6.74 16.47
C LEU A 3 5.84 -6.81 17.79
N PHE A 4 5.28 -7.54 18.76
CA PHE A 4 5.83 -7.68 20.09
C PHE A 4 6.36 -9.10 20.29
N TYR A 5 7.23 -9.29 21.26
CA TYR A 5 7.64 -10.60 21.71
C TYR A 5 6.42 -11.41 22.18
N GLY A 6 6.30 -12.64 21.71
CA GLY A 6 5.17 -13.53 21.96
C GLY A 6 4.75 -14.28 20.71
N THR A 7 3.75 -15.12 20.80
CA THR A 7 3.26 -15.91 19.67
C THR A 7 2.55 -15.02 18.63
N ILE A 8 2.40 -15.54 17.41
CA ILE A 8 1.58 -14.87 16.36
C ILE A 8 0.15 -14.68 16.89
N ARG A 9 -0.41 -15.70 17.55
CA ARG A 9 -1.74 -15.67 18.19
C ARG A 9 -1.86 -14.53 19.19
N GLU A 10 -0.88 -14.37 20.09
CA GLU A 10 -0.86 -13.27 21.06
C GLU A 10 -0.77 -11.92 20.38
N ASN A 11 0.06 -11.79 19.36
CA ASN A 11 0.16 -10.55 18.57
C ASN A 11 -1.17 -10.18 17.87
N LEU A 12 -1.92 -11.14 17.35
CA LEU A 12 -3.24 -10.92 16.78
C LEU A 12 -4.25 -10.47 17.85
N ARG A 13 -4.23 -11.11 19.02
CA ARG A 13 -5.11 -10.79 20.16
C ARG A 13 -4.89 -9.38 20.72
N LEU A 14 -3.75 -8.75 20.50
CA LEU A 14 -3.57 -7.32 20.79
C LEU A 14 -4.54 -6.43 19.98
N GLY A 15 -4.95 -6.88 18.80
CA GLY A 15 -5.99 -6.20 18.03
C GLY A 15 -7.40 -6.47 18.57
N MET A 16 -7.69 -7.71 18.96
CA MET A 16 -8.99 -8.18 19.44
C MET A 16 -8.79 -9.32 20.46
N PRO A 17 -8.80 -9.01 21.76
CA PRO A 17 -8.45 -9.99 22.83
C PRO A 17 -9.30 -11.25 22.84
N LEU A 18 -10.57 -11.14 22.45
CA LEU A 18 -11.53 -12.25 22.44
C LEU A 18 -11.73 -12.85 21.05
N ALA A 19 -10.82 -12.57 20.09
CA ALA A 19 -10.91 -13.13 18.76
C ALA A 19 -10.91 -14.67 18.80
N THR A 20 -11.84 -15.24 18.07
CA THR A 20 -11.90 -16.68 17.83
C THR A 20 -10.78 -17.11 16.89
N GLU A 21 -10.49 -18.41 16.85
CA GLU A 21 -9.51 -18.94 15.91
C GLU A 21 -9.92 -18.72 14.46
N GLU A 22 -11.21 -18.86 14.16
CA GLU A 22 -11.77 -18.62 12.82
C GLU A 22 -11.58 -17.17 12.37
N GLU A 23 -11.89 -16.19 13.24
CA GLU A 23 -11.67 -14.77 12.96
C GLU A 23 -10.19 -14.45 12.71
N MET A 24 -9.28 -15.04 13.48
CA MET A 24 -7.85 -14.90 13.28
C MET A 24 -7.40 -15.48 11.94
N LEU A 25 -7.85 -16.70 11.60
CA LEU A 25 -7.53 -17.33 10.31
C LEU A 25 -8.06 -16.50 9.13
N GLN A 26 -9.28 -16.00 9.23
CA GLN A 26 -9.85 -15.14 8.20
C GLN A 26 -9.04 -13.84 7.99
N ALA A 27 -8.63 -13.19 9.08
CA ALA A 27 -7.80 -11.99 9.00
C ALA A 27 -6.42 -12.27 8.39
N LEU A 28 -5.81 -13.42 8.73
CA LEU A 28 -4.56 -13.88 8.17
C LEU A 28 -4.68 -14.21 6.67
N GLU A 29 -5.78 -14.82 6.26
CA GLU A 29 -6.06 -15.10 4.86
C GLU A 29 -6.18 -13.82 4.04
N ILE A 30 -6.98 -12.86 4.51
CA ILE A 30 -7.18 -11.58 3.80
C ILE A 30 -5.86 -10.82 3.68
N SER A 31 -5.06 -10.77 4.74
CA SER A 31 -3.76 -10.09 4.72
C SER A 31 -2.68 -10.80 3.89
N GLY A 32 -2.90 -12.07 3.50
CA GLY A 32 -1.92 -12.93 2.85
C GLY A 32 -0.89 -13.55 3.79
N ALA A 33 -1.07 -13.42 5.11
CA ALA A 33 -0.15 -13.99 6.09
C ALA A 33 -0.34 -15.50 6.29
N LEU A 34 -1.50 -16.04 5.97
CA LEU A 34 -1.83 -17.43 6.25
C LEU A 34 -0.86 -18.41 5.59
N ASP A 35 -0.47 -18.15 4.34
CA ASP A 35 0.39 -19.03 3.55
C ASP A 35 1.76 -19.26 4.19
N PHE A 36 2.39 -18.24 4.76
CA PHE A 36 3.68 -18.41 5.43
C PHE A 36 3.53 -18.99 6.83
N ILE A 37 2.44 -18.65 7.55
CA ILE A 37 2.17 -19.16 8.90
C ILE A 37 1.94 -20.66 8.87
N GLN A 38 1.22 -21.18 7.88
CA GLN A 38 0.99 -22.62 7.72
C GLN A 38 2.28 -23.42 7.48
N ARG A 39 3.35 -22.76 7.01
CA ARG A 39 4.67 -23.38 6.82
C ARG A 39 5.54 -23.36 8.08
N LEU A 40 5.14 -22.62 9.11
CA LEU A 40 5.84 -22.61 10.40
C LEU A 40 5.47 -23.88 11.19
N PRO A 41 6.42 -24.50 11.89
CA PRO A 41 6.17 -25.75 12.64
C PRO A 41 5.01 -25.64 13.65
N GLU A 42 4.91 -24.49 14.33
CA GLU A 42 3.89 -24.23 15.35
C GLU A 42 2.72 -23.38 14.83
N GLY A 43 2.67 -23.04 13.54
CA GLY A 43 1.61 -22.22 12.96
C GLY A 43 1.42 -20.88 13.69
N MET A 44 0.21 -20.59 14.19
CA MET A 44 -0.07 -19.37 14.95
C MET A 44 0.59 -19.33 16.35
N ASP A 45 1.07 -20.45 16.85
CA ASP A 45 1.74 -20.53 18.15
C ASP A 45 3.26 -20.36 18.03
N TYR A 46 3.76 -20.10 16.81
CA TYR A 46 5.16 -19.75 16.55
C TYR A 46 5.54 -18.47 17.30
N LEU A 47 6.68 -18.54 18.04
CA LEU A 47 7.17 -17.46 18.88
C LEU A 47 7.92 -16.41 18.08
N LEU A 48 7.40 -15.20 18.05
CA LEU A 48 8.04 -14.04 17.45
C LEU A 48 9.01 -13.37 18.44
N GLN A 49 10.13 -12.91 17.93
CA GLN A 49 11.01 -12.01 18.67
C GLN A 49 10.50 -10.55 18.55
N GLU A 50 10.98 -9.68 19.42
CA GLU A 50 10.65 -8.26 19.44
C GLU A 50 10.81 -7.63 18.05
N GLY A 51 9.82 -6.84 17.62
CA GLY A 51 9.76 -6.25 16.29
C GLY A 51 9.54 -7.23 15.14
N GLY A 52 9.24 -8.51 15.43
CA GLY A 52 9.11 -9.57 14.43
C GLY A 52 10.45 -9.94 13.78
N LYS A 53 11.55 -9.87 14.54
CA LYS A 53 12.87 -10.28 14.09
C LYS A 53 12.83 -11.74 13.61
N GLY A 54 13.41 -12.00 12.44
CA GLY A 54 13.37 -13.32 11.78
C GLY A 54 12.30 -13.41 10.68
N LEU A 55 11.29 -12.54 10.68
CA LEU A 55 10.36 -12.41 9.56
C LEU A 55 10.90 -11.46 8.48
N SER A 56 10.52 -11.70 7.22
CA SER A 56 10.75 -10.72 6.14
C SER A 56 9.94 -9.43 6.37
N GLY A 57 10.30 -8.35 5.68
CA GLY A 57 9.53 -7.10 5.72
C GLY A 57 8.06 -7.30 5.33
N GLY A 58 7.81 -8.07 4.26
CA GLY A 58 6.46 -8.40 3.80
C GLY A 58 5.66 -9.22 4.82
N GLN A 59 6.28 -10.25 5.41
CA GLN A 59 5.62 -11.08 6.44
C GLN A 59 5.22 -10.25 7.67
N ARG A 60 6.09 -9.34 8.12
CA ARG A 60 5.75 -8.42 9.21
C ARG A 60 4.57 -7.53 8.86
N GLN A 61 4.57 -6.97 7.65
CA GLN A 61 3.49 -6.09 7.20
C GLN A 61 2.17 -6.84 7.06
N GLN A 62 2.18 -8.05 6.53
CA GLN A 62 1.01 -8.92 6.44
C GLN A 62 0.42 -9.22 7.83
N LEU A 63 1.25 -9.53 8.83
CA LEU A 63 0.78 -9.75 10.22
C LEU A 63 0.20 -8.48 10.84
N LEU A 64 0.82 -7.32 10.62
CA LEU A 64 0.30 -6.04 11.11
C LEU A 64 -1.03 -5.70 10.46
N LEU A 65 -1.17 -5.98 9.17
CA LEU A 65 -2.43 -5.83 8.45
C LEU A 65 -3.50 -6.78 9.00
N ALA A 66 -3.19 -8.08 9.19
CA ALA A 66 -4.11 -9.05 9.79
C ALA A 66 -4.63 -8.56 11.15
N ARG A 67 -3.75 -8.09 12.03
CA ARG A 67 -4.13 -7.52 13.33
C ARG A 67 -5.07 -6.31 13.21
N THR A 68 -4.90 -5.51 12.17
CA THR A 68 -5.77 -4.35 11.90
C THR A 68 -7.14 -4.81 11.38
N LEU A 69 -7.16 -5.75 10.43
CA LEU A 69 -8.38 -6.28 9.81
C LEU A 69 -9.25 -7.04 10.82
N LEU A 70 -8.61 -7.75 11.77
CA LEU A 70 -9.27 -8.50 12.83
C LEU A 70 -10.24 -7.64 13.66
N ARG A 71 -9.94 -6.34 13.80
CA ARG A 71 -10.81 -5.37 14.48
C ARG A 71 -12.05 -4.97 13.68
N GLN A 72 -12.15 -5.39 12.45
CA GLN A 72 -13.22 -5.02 11.50
C GLN A 72 -13.52 -3.51 11.47
N PRO A 73 -12.51 -2.66 11.28
CA PRO A 73 -12.69 -1.21 11.33
C PRO A 73 -13.62 -0.74 10.20
N SER A 74 -14.45 0.28 10.49
CA SER A 74 -15.26 0.95 9.47
C SER A 74 -14.43 1.88 8.56
N VAL A 75 -13.29 2.35 9.08
CA VAL A 75 -12.32 3.17 8.33
C VAL A 75 -10.94 2.51 8.43
N LEU A 76 -10.36 2.18 7.29
CA LEU A 76 -9.04 1.56 7.17
C LEU A 76 -8.05 2.57 6.60
N LEU A 77 -6.96 2.82 7.33
CA LEU A 77 -5.85 3.69 6.91
C LEU A 77 -4.63 2.82 6.61
N LEU A 78 -4.13 2.87 5.39
CA LEU A 78 -2.96 2.11 4.96
C LEU A 78 -1.89 3.03 4.36
N ASP A 79 -0.65 2.79 4.75
CA ASP A 79 0.51 3.49 4.22
C ASP A 79 1.45 2.47 3.56
N GLU A 80 1.61 2.58 2.23
CA GLU A 80 2.40 1.70 1.37
C GLU A 80 2.21 0.19 1.68
N PRO A 81 0.95 -0.33 1.72
CA PRO A 81 0.67 -1.68 2.20
C PRO A 81 1.23 -2.80 1.31
N THR A 82 1.63 -2.49 0.08
CA THR A 82 2.15 -3.46 -0.88
C THR A 82 3.64 -3.28 -1.19
N ALA A 83 4.32 -2.34 -0.52
CA ALA A 83 5.71 -1.97 -0.83
C ALA A 83 6.71 -3.15 -0.81
N TRP A 84 6.45 -4.18 0.00
CA TRP A 84 7.33 -5.34 0.20
C TRP A 84 6.84 -6.61 -0.49
N LEU A 85 5.80 -6.50 -1.32
CA LEU A 85 5.20 -7.61 -2.04
C LEU A 85 5.71 -7.63 -3.49
N ASP A 86 5.87 -8.84 -4.03
CA ASP A 86 5.98 -9.03 -5.47
C ASP A 86 4.62 -8.82 -6.15
N ASP A 87 4.62 -8.75 -7.47
CA ASP A 87 3.42 -8.43 -8.25
C ASP A 87 2.29 -9.45 -8.05
N ALA A 88 2.62 -10.73 -7.87
CA ALA A 88 1.62 -11.77 -7.65
C ALA A 88 0.98 -11.64 -6.27
N ALA A 89 1.78 -11.46 -5.22
CA ALA A 89 1.29 -11.25 -3.85
C ALA A 89 0.52 -9.94 -3.72
N GLU A 90 0.96 -8.87 -4.40
CA GLU A 90 0.23 -7.60 -4.46
C GLU A 90 -1.15 -7.77 -5.06
N LYS A 91 -1.25 -8.43 -6.22
CA LYS A 91 -2.53 -8.69 -6.89
C LYS A 91 -3.49 -9.46 -5.98
N HIS A 92 -3.03 -10.53 -5.34
CA HIS A 92 -3.85 -11.32 -4.42
C HIS A 92 -4.30 -10.52 -3.21
N LEU A 93 -3.44 -9.67 -2.64
CA LEU A 93 -3.83 -8.80 -1.53
C LEU A 93 -4.91 -7.80 -1.95
N ILE A 94 -4.77 -7.18 -3.13
CA ILE A 94 -5.76 -6.24 -3.68
C ILE A 94 -7.11 -6.94 -3.86
N GLU A 95 -7.16 -8.12 -4.48
CA GLU A 95 -8.38 -8.88 -4.70
C GLU A 95 -9.11 -9.24 -3.39
N ARG A 96 -8.34 -9.70 -2.37
CA ARG A 96 -8.88 -10.02 -1.05
C ARG A 96 -9.40 -8.77 -0.31
N LEU A 97 -8.66 -7.67 -0.37
CA LEU A 97 -9.09 -6.39 0.22
C LEU A 97 -10.34 -5.84 -0.47
N MET A 98 -10.45 -5.91 -1.79
CA MET A 98 -11.66 -5.50 -2.52
C MET A 98 -12.90 -6.22 -2.00
N THR A 99 -12.80 -7.54 -1.84
CA THR A 99 -13.90 -8.35 -1.32
C THR A 99 -14.23 -8.01 0.13
N TRP A 100 -13.20 -7.82 0.98
CA TRP A 100 -13.37 -7.52 2.40
C TRP A 100 -13.90 -6.11 2.67
N MET A 101 -13.54 -5.14 1.82
CA MET A 101 -13.89 -3.73 2.02
C MET A 101 -15.40 -3.49 2.10
N GLY A 102 -16.21 -4.11 1.24
CA GLY A 102 -17.66 -3.88 1.23
C GLY A 102 -18.00 -2.38 1.29
N ASN A 103 -18.72 -1.96 2.33
CA ASN A 103 -19.12 -0.56 2.55
C ASN A 103 -18.16 0.22 3.46
N ARG A 104 -16.95 -0.29 3.72
CA ARG A 104 -15.97 0.38 4.58
C ARG A 104 -15.25 1.49 3.82
N THR A 105 -14.74 2.46 4.57
CA THR A 105 -13.93 3.54 4.01
C THR A 105 -12.46 3.13 4.00
N LEU A 106 -11.80 3.25 2.85
CA LEU A 106 -10.37 3.05 2.69
C LEU A 106 -9.68 4.38 2.40
N ILE A 107 -8.66 4.70 3.18
CA ILE A 107 -7.71 5.77 2.89
C ILE A 107 -6.34 5.11 2.75
N ILE A 108 -5.71 5.30 1.60
CA ILE A 108 -4.45 4.64 1.29
C ILE A 108 -3.45 5.64 0.70
N ALA A 109 -2.26 5.69 1.28
CA ALA A 109 -1.13 6.40 0.72
C ALA A 109 -0.26 5.39 -0.05
N THR A 110 0.02 5.65 -1.32
CA THR A 110 0.82 4.76 -2.15
C THR A 110 1.34 5.47 -3.39
N HIS A 111 2.44 4.96 -3.93
CA HIS A 111 2.95 5.32 -5.25
C HIS A 111 2.79 4.17 -6.27
N ARG A 112 2.16 3.04 -5.88
CA ARG A 112 1.97 1.85 -6.73
C ARG A 112 0.64 1.92 -7.49
N PRO A 113 0.65 1.93 -8.83
CA PRO A 113 -0.57 2.08 -9.64
C PRO A 113 -1.58 0.94 -9.43
N ALA A 114 -1.12 -0.28 -9.16
CA ALA A 114 -2.00 -1.43 -8.96
C ALA A 114 -3.02 -1.21 -7.83
N VAL A 115 -2.61 -0.50 -6.77
CA VAL A 115 -3.44 -0.20 -5.60
C VAL A 115 -4.61 0.73 -5.91
N LEU A 116 -4.54 1.50 -7.00
CA LEU A 116 -5.64 2.37 -7.44
C LEU A 116 -6.93 1.61 -7.78
N GLN A 117 -6.86 0.29 -7.94
CA GLN A 117 -8.06 -0.54 -8.11
C GLN A 117 -8.98 -0.51 -6.88
N LEU A 118 -8.42 -0.27 -5.69
CA LEU A 118 -9.14 -0.25 -4.41
C LEU A 118 -9.89 1.06 -4.14
N VAL A 119 -9.68 2.11 -4.93
CA VAL A 119 -10.18 3.46 -4.63
C VAL A 119 -10.99 4.05 -5.78
N ASP A 120 -11.90 4.97 -5.46
CA ASP A 120 -12.73 5.69 -6.42
C ASP A 120 -12.30 7.15 -6.59
N ARG A 121 -11.56 7.68 -5.62
CA ARG A 121 -11.07 9.06 -5.58
C ARG A 121 -9.56 9.08 -5.34
N ILE A 122 -8.87 9.99 -6.02
CA ILE A 122 -7.42 10.15 -5.93
C ILE A 122 -7.11 11.58 -5.56
N MET A 123 -6.20 11.72 -4.60
CA MET A 123 -5.66 12.99 -4.15
C MET A 123 -4.16 13.00 -4.40
N LEU A 124 -3.68 13.89 -5.26
CA LEU A 124 -2.26 14.07 -5.53
C LEU A 124 -1.70 15.13 -4.59
N ILE A 125 -0.70 14.75 -3.80
CA ILE A 125 -0.01 15.66 -2.88
C ILE A 125 1.38 15.96 -3.44
N ASP A 126 1.69 17.25 -3.60
CA ASP A 126 3.02 17.75 -3.99
C ASP A 126 3.44 18.85 -3.04
N LYS A 127 4.68 18.80 -2.55
CA LYS A 127 5.29 19.81 -1.66
C LYS A 127 4.38 20.17 -0.46
N GLY A 128 3.72 19.18 0.13
CA GLY A 128 2.84 19.36 1.29
C GLY A 128 1.49 20.04 0.99
N ARG A 129 1.10 20.11 -0.29
CA ARG A 129 -0.19 20.67 -0.72
C ARG A 129 -0.92 19.71 -1.62
N ILE A 130 -2.25 19.78 -1.60
CA ILE A 130 -3.09 19.04 -2.55
C ILE A 130 -2.93 19.73 -3.92
N ALA A 131 -2.23 19.07 -4.83
CA ALA A 131 -2.01 19.56 -6.18
C ALA A 131 -3.21 19.25 -7.08
N ARG A 132 -3.84 18.09 -6.92
CA ARG A 132 -5.04 17.67 -7.62
C ARG A 132 -5.89 16.77 -6.72
N ASP A 133 -7.20 16.81 -6.93
CA ASP A 133 -8.18 15.98 -6.22
C ASP A 133 -9.37 15.74 -7.15
N GLY A 134 -9.80 14.49 -7.28
CA GLY A 134 -10.92 14.15 -8.16
C GLY A 134 -11.22 12.66 -8.18
N SER A 135 -12.23 12.28 -8.95
CA SER A 135 -12.53 10.87 -9.19
C SER A 135 -11.35 10.17 -9.89
N LYS A 136 -11.23 8.86 -9.66
CA LYS A 136 -10.22 8.04 -10.34
C LYS A 136 -10.28 8.21 -11.87
N ALA A 137 -11.49 8.26 -12.44
CA ALA A 137 -11.68 8.43 -13.87
C ALA A 137 -11.08 9.77 -14.38
N GLU A 138 -11.34 10.87 -13.67
CA GLU A 138 -10.80 12.19 -14.02
C GLU A 138 -9.28 12.29 -13.85
N MET A 139 -8.76 11.64 -12.81
CA MET A 139 -7.35 11.70 -12.46
C MET A 139 -6.46 10.84 -13.38
N LEU A 140 -7.00 9.72 -13.89
CA LEU A 140 -6.28 8.81 -14.80
C LEU A 140 -6.40 9.19 -16.28
N VAL A 141 -7.30 10.08 -16.66
CA VAL A 141 -7.30 10.67 -18.00
C VAL A 141 -6.05 11.55 -18.11
N THR A 142 -4.98 11.02 -18.67
CA THR A 142 -3.83 11.81 -19.12
C THR A 142 -4.35 12.76 -20.19
N ARG A 143 -4.42 14.07 -19.88
CA ARG A 143 -4.46 15.07 -20.93
C ARG A 143 -3.24 14.82 -21.83
N PRO A 144 -3.41 14.68 -23.17
CA PRO A 144 -2.25 14.73 -24.04
C PRO A 144 -1.51 16.02 -23.68
N GLU A 145 -0.23 15.91 -23.38
CA GLU A 145 0.64 17.06 -23.13
C GLU A 145 0.42 18.05 -24.28
N ALA A 146 -0.06 19.24 -23.93
CA ALA A 146 -0.05 20.34 -24.87
C ALA A 146 1.41 20.50 -25.31
N SER A 147 1.64 20.12 -26.56
CA SER A 147 2.89 20.24 -27.27
C SER A 147 3.66 21.49 -26.79
N ALA A 148 4.82 21.26 -26.20
CA ALA A 148 5.78 22.32 -25.92
C ALA A 148 6.06 23.03 -27.26
N ALA A 149 5.62 24.25 -27.36
CA ALA A 149 5.95 25.08 -28.50
C ALA A 149 7.48 25.14 -28.65
N PRO A 150 8.04 24.94 -29.86
CA PRO A 150 9.48 24.99 -30.02
C PRO A 150 9.95 26.40 -29.70
N HIS A 151 10.83 26.54 -28.72
CA HIS A 151 11.60 27.76 -28.52
C HIS A 151 12.39 28.07 -29.78
N GLN A 152 11.89 28.99 -30.58
CA GLN A 152 12.68 29.61 -31.63
C GLN A 152 13.78 30.44 -30.95
N GLY A 153 14.93 29.84 -30.77
CA GLY A 153 16.17 30.55 -30.44
C GLY A 153 16.55 31.48 -31.60
N LYS A 154 16.31 32.76 -31.45
CA LYS A 154 16.92 33.78 -32.33
C LYS A 154 18.41 33.78 -32.11
N VAL A 155 19.16 33.15 -32.98
CA VAL A 155 20.61 33.28 -33.07
C VAL A 155 20.91 34.66 -33.72
N ASN A 156 21.37 35.59 -32.90
CA ASN A 156 21.79 36.91 -33.36
C ASN A 156 23.26 36.79 -33.82
N VAL A 157 23.47 36.59 -35.10
CA VAL A 157 24.81 36.64 -35.72
C VAL A 157 25.18 38.08 -35.97
N LYS A 158 26.13 38.65 -35.23
CA LYS A 158 26.78 39.92 -35.57
C LYS A 158 27.71 39.72 -36.75
N PRO A 159 27.65 40.57 -37.80
CA PRO A 159 28.67 40.55 -38.85
C PRO A 159 29.97 41.18 -38.32
N GLN A 160 31.09 40.47 -38.42
CA GLN A 160 32.42 41.03 -38.22
C GLN A 160 32.76 41.86 -39.48
N GLY A 161 33.09 43.12 -39.23
CA GLY A 161 33.49 44.05 -40.22
C GLY A 161 34.85 43.72 -40.86
N ALA A 162 34.91 43.92 -42.14
CA ALA A 162 36.13 43.92 -42.89
C ALA A 162 37.02 45.15 -42.50
N GLN A 163 38.30 44.89 -42.32
CA GLN A 163 39.32 45.96 -42.35
C GLN A 163 40.31 45.62 -43.41
N SER A 164 40.53 46.70 -44.17
CA SER A 164 41.53 46.94 -45.18
C SER A 164 42.96 46.78 -44.63
#